data_fe622a2db9ab6f2fc2fc95faa7107a1b
#
_entry.id   fe622a2db9ab6f2fc2fc95faa7107a1b
#
_cell.length_a   1.000
_cell.length_b   1.000
_cell.length_c   1.000
_cell.angle_alpha   90.00
_cell.angle_beta   90.00
_cell.angle_gamma   90.00
#
_symmetry.space_group_name_H-M   'P 1'
#
loop_
_entity.id
_entity.type
_entity.pdbx_description
1 polymer ?
#
loop_
_entity_poly.entity_id
_entity_poly.type
_entity_poly.pdbx_seq_one_letter_code
_entity_poly.pdbx_strand_id
1 'polypeptide(L)'
;MTDLSQLAQPADRRHWLRRTAALAAVVSAAASLAFASLGAHAEPAKELRIGFQKSASLFVLQKAQGTLEKRLAPLGVGVKWVEFPAGPQLLEGLNVGAIDVGFVGEAPPIFAQAAGARFVYVGNDPAAPLAEALVVPRESALKSVADLKGKRVALNKGSNVHYLLVKLLEKNNLKYSDITPVFLAPADARAAFEKGAVDAWAIWDPFLAAVEKQTGARQLADGTGVVNDFNYYLAQTDYAQANPHVIRELFANTQDAARFVQADVPRAAALIAPLQGLDVAVVEASLKRYRFGVVPLTPAVAAEQQKVADTFYDLKLIPKPIRIADALPATVAAAVAAK
;
A
#
# COMPACT_ATOMS: atom_id res chain seq x y z
N MET A 1 24.55 42.28 85.85
CA MET A 1 23.80 43.38 85.19
C MET A 1 23.94 43.16 83.73
N THR A 2 23.02 42.40 83.16
CA THR A 2 22.95 42.00 81.72
C THR A 2 21.72 42.64 81.11
N ASP A 3 21.96 43.44 80.09
CA ASP A 3 21.02 44.26 79.40
C ASP A 3 20.13 43.34 78.44
N LEU A 4 18.85 43.42 78.64
CA LEU A 4 17.82 42.67 77.89
C LEU A 4 17.02 43.64 76.99
N SER A 5 17.66 44.23 75.99
CA SER A 5 16.96 45.14 75.03
C SER A 5 17.22 44.83 73.59
N GLN A 6 16.98 43.57 73.15
CA GLN A 6 16.92 43.26 71.73
C GLN A 6 15.92 42.09 71.46
N LEU A 7 14.67 42.41 71.51
CA LEU A 7 13.62 41.51 70.94
C LEU A 7 12.56 42.31 70.18
N ALA A 8 12.37 41.85 68.97
CA ALA A 8 11.21 42.13 68.05
C ALA A 8 11.40 43.21 67.00
N GLN A 9 11.91 42.84 65.84
CA GLN A 9 11.52 43.48 64.57
C GLN A 9 10.27 42.78 63.98
N PRO A 10 9.30 43.51 63.47
CA PRO A 10 8.10 42.91 62.88
C PRO A 10 8.44 42.33 61.51
N ALA A 11 8.12 41.06 61.28
CA ALA A 11 8.27 40.37 60.03
C ALA A 11 7.52 41.08 58.90
N ASP A 12 8.22 41.38 57.82
CA ASP A 12 7.74 42.13 56.66
C ASP A 12 6.66 41.38 55.91
N ARG A 13 5.39 41.72 56.19
CA ARG A 13 4.20 41.17 55.49
C ARG A 13 4.21 41.34 53.96
N ARG A 14 5.09 42.23 53.45
CA ARG A 14 5.18 42.48 51.99
C ARG A 14 5.89 41.35 51.24
N HIS A 15 6.79 40.60 51.84
CA HIS A 15 7.48 39.48 51.25
C HIS A 15 6.59 38.23 51.10
N TRP A 16 5.61 38.04 52.01
CA TRP A 16 4.71 36.89 51.95
C TRP A 16 3.64 37.06 50.86
N LEU A 17 3.08 38.25 50.67
CA LEU A 17 2.11 38.58 49.63
C LEU A 17 2.73 38.51 48.20
N ARG A 18 4.01 38.83 48.04
CA ARG A 18 4.71 38.70 46.75
C ARG A 18 5.01 37.25 46.38
N ARG A 19 5.25 36.35 47.34
CA ARG A 19 5.45 34.93 47.07
C ARG A 19 4.14 34.17 46.72
N THR A 20 3.05 34.54 47.32
CA THR A 20 1.72 33.94 46.98
C THR A 20 1.20 34.43 45.64
N ALA A 21 1.45 35.69 45.26
CA ALA A 21 1.08 36.22 43.95
C ALA A 21 1.91 35.58 42.81
N ALA A 22 3.20 35.29 43.03
CA ALA A 22 4.07 34.64 42.06
C ALA A 22 3.68 33.17 41.85
N LEU A 23 3.29 32.45 42.89
CA LEU A 23 2.80 31.06 42.81
C LEU A 23 1.42 30.96 42.05
N ALA A 24 0.53 31.92 42.30
CA ALA A 24 -0.76 31.96 41.58
C ALA A 24 -0.60 32.26 40.08
N ALA A 25 0.37 33.13 39.73
CA ALA A 25 0.66 33.43 38.30
C ALA A 25 1.29 32.24 37.56
N VAL A 26 2.15 31.46 38.21
CA VAL A 26 2.76 30.24 37.60
C VAL A 26 1.73 29.14 37.41
N VAL A 27 0.82 28.93 38.36
CA VAL A 27 -0.25 27.94 38.23
C VAL A 27 -1.28 28.32 37.12
N SER A 28 -1.58 29.63 36.99
CA SER A 28 -2.45 30.12 35.93
C SER A 28 -1.82 30.02 34.53
N ALA A 29 -0.50 30.25 34.41
CA ALA A 29 0.23 30.08 33.16
C ALA A 29 0.36 28.60 32.75
N ALA A 30 0.57 27.69 33.70
CA ALA A 30 0.62 26.24 33.46
C ALA A 30 -0.75 25.67 33.05
N ALA A 31 -1.85 26.16 33.64
CA ALA A 31 -3.20 25.79 33.25
C ALA A 31 -3.56 26.30 31.84
N SER A 32 -3.12 27.50 31.46
CA SER A 32 -3.35 28.04 30.12
C SER A 32 -2.57 27.31 29.03
N LEU A 33 -1.37 26.81 29.33
CA LEU A 33 -0.55 25.96 28.43
C LEU A 33 -1.12 24.55 28.31
N ALA A 34 -1.76 24.01 29.35
CA ALA A 34 -2.42 22.68 29.28
C ALA A 34 -3.73 22.72 28.47
N PHE A 35 -4.45 23.85 28.41
CA PHE A 35 -5.64 24.02 27.57
C PHE A 35 -5.30 24.32 26.10
N ALA A 36 -4.11 24.86 25.79
CA ALA A 36 -3.69 25.10 24.42
C ALA A 36 -3.25 23.81 23.68
N SER A 37 -3.00 22.71 24.39
CA SER A 37 -2.64 21.41 23.81
C SER A 37 -3.84 20.51 23.50
N LEU A 38 -5.08 20.94 23.77
CA LEU A 38 -6.30 20.15 23.58
C LEU A 38 -7.08 20.50 22.30
N GLY A 39 -6.38 20.92 21.24
CA GLY A 39 -7.09 21.29 20.02
C GLY A 39 -6.27 21.43 18.75
N ALA A 40 -5.17 20.74 18.61
CA ALA A 40 -4.59 20.56 17.26
C ALA A 40 -5.47 19.56 16.47
N HIS A 41 -6.71 19.93 16.17
CA HIS A 41 -7.42 19.32 15.07
C HIS A 41 -6.60 19.67 13.83
N ALA A 42 -5.98 18.67 13.21
CA ALA A 42 -5.37 18.84 11.90
C ALA A 42 -6.42 19.51 11.00
N GLU A 43 -6.05 20.65 10.37
CA GLU A 43 -6.94 21.27 9.39
C GLU A 43 -7.33 20.21 8.35
N PRO A 44 -8.60 20.17 7.92
CA PRO A 44 -9.01 19.25 6.85
C PRO A 44 -8.09 19.42 5.65
N ALA A 45 -7.61 18.31 5.10
CA ALA A 45 -6.72 18.35 3.96
C ALA A 45 -7.38 19.09 2.80
N LYS A 46 -6.69 20.06 2.22
CA LYS A 46 -7.14 20.79 1.02
C LYS A 46 -6.89 20.00 -0.27
N GLU A 47 -6.09 18.95 -0.21
CA GLU A 47 -5.73 18.09 -1.34
C GLU A 47 -5.60 16.64 -0.87
N LEU A 48 -6.07 15.69 -1.70
CA LEU A 48 -5.83 14.26 -1.58
C LEU A 48 -4.81 13.85 -2.65
N ARG A 49 -3.62 13.40 -2.22
CA ARG A 49 -2.57 12.92 -3.11
C ARG A 49 -2.65 11.40 -3.21
N ILE A 50 -2.94 10.88 -4.40
CA ILE A 50 -3.16 9.46 -4.65
C ILE A 50 -2.00 8.88 -5.44
N GLY A 51 -1.31 7.89 -4.86
CA GLY A 51 -0.34 7.06 -5.54
C GLY A 51 -1.00 5.92 -6.30
N PHE A 52 -0.64 5.73 -7.55
CA PHE A 52 -1.16 4.63 -8.35
C PHE A 52 -0.10 4.05 -9.29
N GLN A 53 -0.36 2.86 -9.77
CA GLN A 53 0.42 2.14 -10.78
C GLN A 53 -0.49 1.87 -11.99
N LYS A 54 0.08 1.47 -13.13
CA LYS A 54 -0.72 1.05 -14.28
C LYS A 54 -1.71 -0.08 -13.96
N SER A 55 -1.37 -0.97 -13.02
CA SER A 55 -2.25 -2.03 -12.52
C SER A 55 -3.47 -1.54 -11.73
N ALA A 56 -3.44 -0.31 -11.19
CA ALA A 56 -4.54 0.29 -10.44
C ALA A 56 -5.68 0.76 -11.37
N SER A 57 -6.29 -0.16 -12.12
CA SER A 57 -7.23 0.15 -13.20
C SER A 57 -8.42 1.01 -12.76
N LEU A 58 -8.94 0.82 -11.52
CA LEU A 58 -10.02 1.65 -11.00
C LEU A 58 -9.57 3.09 -10.76
N PHE A 59 -8.35 3.32 -10.25
CA PHE A 59 -7.81 4.67 -10.09
C PHE A 59 -7.51 5.33 -11.44
N VAL A 60 -6.98 4.55 -12.40
CA VAL A 60 -6.76 5.04 -13.77
C VAL A 60 -8.09 5.46 -14.42
N LEU A 61 -9.16 4.69 -14.24
CA LEU A 61 -10.49 5.02 -14.75
C LEU A 61 -11.06 6.28 -14.07
N GLN A 62 -10.97 6.39 -12.75
CA GLN A 62 -11.41 7.57 -12.01
C GLN A 62 -10.69 8.84 -12.48
N LYS A 63 -9.38 8.75 -12.68
CA LYS A 63 -8.56 9.84 -13.25
C LYS A 63 -9.02 10.20 -14.67
N ALA A 64 -9.27 9.20 -15.53
CA ALA A 64 -9.76 9.43 -16.90
C ALA A 64 -11.09 10.19 -16.94
N GLN A 65 -11.98 9.91 -16.01
CA GLN A 65 -13.33 10.47 -15.95
C GLN A 65 -13.44 11.74 -15.11
N GLY A 66 -12.44 12.06 -14.28
CA GLY A 66 -12.47 13.17 -13.32
C GLY A 66 -13.60 13.03 -12.30
N THR A 67 -13.98 11.78 -11.97
CA THR A 67 -15.16 11.52 -11.11
C THR A 67 -14.86 11.79 -9.64
N LEU A 68 -13.65 11.50 -9.19
CA LEU A 68 -13.25 11.74 -7.81
C LEU A 68 -13.10 13.22 -7.52
N GLU A 69 -12.53 13.99 -8.45
CA GLU A 69 -12.40 15.45 -8.36
C GLU A 69 -13.78 16.10 -8.20
N LYS A 70 -14.76 15.68 -9.01
CA LYS A 70 -16.14 16.18 -8.92
C LYS A 70 -16.80 15.82 -7.58
N ARG A 71 -16.52 14.64 -7.05
CA ARG A 71 -17.07 14.16 -5.78
C ARG A 71 -16.48 14.89 -4.57
N LEU A 72 -15.19 15.23 -4.62
CA LEU A 72 -14.48 15.89 -3.53
C LEU A 72 -14.56 17.43 -3.58
N ALA A 73 -14.90 18.02 -4.73
CA ALA A 73 -15.03 19.47 -4.89
C ALA A 73 -15.99 20.13 -3.87
N PRO A 74 -17.18 19.56 -3.54
CA PRO A 74 -18.06 20.12 -2.51
C PRO A 74 -17.46 20.12 -1.09
N LEU A 75 -16.45 19.29 -0.86
CA LEU A 75 -15.71 19.22 0.41
C LEU A 75 -14.50 20.17 0.44
N GLY A 76 -14.26 20.92 -0.65
CA GLY A 76 -13.10 21.80 -0.78
C GLY A 76 -11.77 21.05 -0.93
N VAL A 77 -11.80 19.77 -1.33
CA VAL A 77 -10.62 18.91 -1.45
C VAL A 77 -10.27 18.70 -2.93
N GLY A 78 -9.07 19.13 -3.32
CA GLY A 78 -8.49 18.83 -4.62
C GLY A 78 -7.96 17.40 -4.70
N VAL A 79 -7.70 16.90 -5.90
CA VAL A 79 -7.10 15.56 -6.12
C VAL A 79 -5.82 15.69 -6.95
N LYS A 80 -4.75 15.06 -6.47
CA LYS A 80 -3.49 14.95 -7.19
C LYS A 80 -3.12 13.48 -7.40
N TRP A 81 -2.97 13.09 -8.66
CA TRP A 81 -2.58 11.75 -9.05
C TRP A 81 -1.08 11.66 -9.29
N VAL A 82 -0.42 10.69 -8.64
CA VAL A 82 1.03 10.45 -8.76
C VAL A 82 1.25 9.02 -9.22
N GLU A 83 1.82 8.85 -10.42
CA GLU A 83 2.11 7.53 -10.97
C GLU A 83 3.46 7.01 -10.50
N PHE A 84 3.50 5.71 -10.14
CA PHE A 84 4.70 4.99 -9.73
C PHE A 84 4.90 3.77 -10.63
N PRO A 85 6.17 3.34 -10.87
CA PRO A 85 6.44 2.20 -11.73
C PRO A 85 6.02 0.86 -11.12
N ALA A 86 6.02 0.76 -9.78
CA ALA A 86 5.66 -0.45 -9.03
C ALA A 86 5.33 -0.12 -7.56
N GLY A 87 4.76 -1.11 -6.85
CA GLY A 87 4.34 -0.99 -5.45
C GLY A 87 5.43 -0.58 -4.47
N PRO A 88 6.65 -1.16 -4.51
CA PRO A 88 7.72 -0.76 -3.60
C PRO A 88 8.01 0.76 -3.65
N GLN A 89 8.14 1.35 -4.83
CA GLN A 89 8.39 2.80 -4.99
C GLN A 89 7.19 3.64 -4.54
N LEU A 90 5.97 3.14 -4.73
CA LEU A 90 4.77 3.80 -4.22
C LEU A 90 4.79 3.85 -2.68
N LEU A 91 5.18 2.77 -2.01
CA LEU A 91 5.29 2.73 -0.55
C LEU A 91 6.40 3.66 -0.02
N GLU A 92 7.49 3.85 -0.76
CA GLU A 92 8.48 4.89 -0.45
C GLU A 92 7.83 6.28 -0.49
N GLY A 93 7.05 6.57 -1.55
CA GLY A 93 6.30 7.82 -1.68
C GLY A 93 5.29 8.03 -0.54
N LEU A 94 4.60 6.98 -0.12
CA LEU A 94 3.68 7.02 1.02
C LEU A 94 4.43 7.30 2.33
N ASN A 95 5.55 6.63 2.55
CA ASN A 95 6.37 6.76 3.76
C ASN A 95 6.96 8.17 3.95
N VAL A 96 7.39 8.82 2.86
CA VAL A 96 7.95 10.18 2.93
C VAL A 96 6.90 11.29 2.82
N GLY A 97 5.62 10.94 2.76
CA GLY A 97 4.52 11.90 2.68
C GLY A 97 4.35 12.56 1.31
N ALA A 98 4.86 11.97 0.24
CA ALA A 98 4.63 12.45 -1.12
C ALA A 98 3.20 12.16 -1.61
N ILE A 99 2.56 11.14 -1.06
CA ILE A 99 1.17 10.75 -1.28
C ILE A 99 0.48 10.42 0.04
N ASP A 100 -0.84 10.52 0.07
CA ASP A 100 -1.68 10.28 1.25
C ASP A 100 -2.34 8.90 1.23
N VAL A 101 -2.69 8.44 0.04
CA VAL A 101 -3.34 7.14 -0.22
C VAL A 101 -2.65 6.48 -1.40
N GLY A 102 -2.56 5.14 -1.37
CA GLY A 102 -2.01 4.35 -2.46
C GLY A 102 -2.72 3.01 -2.65
N PHE A 103 -2.65 2.48 -3.87
CA PHE A 103 -3.12 1.15 -4.22
C PHE A 103 -1.94 0.28 -4.61
N VAL A 104 -1.77 -0.83 -3.92
CA VAL A 104 -0.65 -1.76 -4.10
C VAL A 104 -1.09 -3.20 -3.88
N GLY A 105 -0.29 -4.14 -4.36
CA GLY A 105 -0.47 -5.54 -4.04
C GLY A 105 -0.06 -5.92 -2.61
N GLU A 106 -0.07 -7.22 -2.34
CA GLU A 106 0.09 -7.78 -0.99
C GLU A 106 1.52 -7.68 -0.43
N ALA A 107 2.55 -7.77 -1.27
CA ALA A 107 3.93 -7.82 -0.79
C ALA A 107 4.55 -6.45 -0.43
N PRO A 108 4.38 -5.37 -1.19
CA PRO A 108 5.00 -4.07 -0.88
C PRO A 108 4.74 -3.55 0.54
N PRO A 109 3.52 -3.64 1.12
CA PRO A 109 3.25 -3.20 2.49
C PRO A 109 4.09 -3.94 3.53
N ILE A 110 4.38 -5.21 3.31
CA ILE A 110 5.17 -6.04 4.22
C ILE A 110 6.60 -5.52 4.31
N PHE A 111 7.23 -5.25 3.17
CA PHE A 111 8.58 -4.68 3.13
C PHE A 111 8.62 -3.29 3.75
N ALA A 112 7.63 -2.44 3.46
CA ALA A 112 7.53 -1.10 4.02
C ALA A 112 7.33 -1.14 5.55
N GLN A 113 6.45 -1.99 6.06
CA GLN A 113 6.22 -2.16 7.51
C GLN A 113 7.47 -2.71 8.20
N ALA A 114 8.17 -3.67 7.61
CA ALA A 114 9.44 -4.18 8.13
C ALA A 114 10.53 -3.10 8.20
N ALA A 115 10.50 -2.15 7.27
CA ALA A 115 11.37 -0.97 7.25
C ALA A 115 10.91 0.15 8.22
N GLY A 116 9.75 0.01 8.88
CA GLY A 116 9.24 0.98 9.87
C GLY A 116 8.31 2.05 9.30
N ALA A 117 7.81 1.89 8.07
CA ALA A 117 6.85 2.82 7.48
C ALA A 117 5.53 2.82 8.27
N ARG A 118 4.92 4.00 8.39
CA ARG A 118 3.67 4.22 9.12
C ARG A 118 2.51 4.41 8.14
N PHE A 119 1.67 3.40 8.03
CA PHE A 119 0.45 3.42 7.23
C PHE A 119 -0.62 2.53 7.86
N VAL A 120 -1.83 2.62 7.36
CA VAL A 120 -2.95 1.75 7.74
C VAL A 120 -3.58 1.16 6.48
N TYR A 121 -3.94 -0.12 6.56
CA TYR A 121 -4.77 -0.77 5.55
C TYR A 121 -6.20 -0.24 5.68
N VAL A 122 -6.74 0.36 4.65
CA VAL A 122 -8.09 0.96 4.68
C VAL A 122 -9.12 0.16 3.89
N GLY A 123 -8.69 -0.75 3.01
CA GLY A 123 -9.54 -1.66 2.25
C GLY A 123 -8.72 -2.57 1.35
N ASN A 124 -9.38 -3.50 0.68
CA ASN A 124 -8.77 -4.37 -0.32
C ASN A 124 -9.72 -4.65 -1.49
N ASP A 125 -9.15 -5.01 -2.65
CA ASP A 125 -9.89 -5.63 -3.74
C ASP A 125 -10.09 -7.13 -3.46
N PRO A 126 -11.12 -7.77 -4.05
CA PRO A 126 -11.22 -9.23 -4.04
C PRO A 126 -9.99 -9.90 -4.65
N ALA A 127 -9.74 -11.17 -4.27
CA ALA A 127 -8.63 -11.96 -4.79
C ALA A 127 -8.62 -12.04 -6.33
N ALA A 128 -7.43 -11.90 -6.93
CA ALA A 128 -7.23 -11.88 -8.38
C ALA A 128 -6.06 -12.78 -8.84
N PRO A 129 -6.02 -14.07 -8.49
CA PRO A 129 -4.87 -14.95 -8.73
C PRO A 129 -4.52 -15.14 -10.22
N LEU A 130 -5.44 -14.82 -11.14
CA LEU A 130 -5.20 -14.85 -12.59
C LEU A 130 -4.47 -13.61 -13.11
N ALA A 131 -4.39 -12.54 -12.30
CA ALA A 131 -3.82 -11.27 -12.73
C ALA A 131 -2.29 -11.21 -12.64
N GLU A 132 -1.65 -12.29 -12.19
CA GLU A 132 -0.20 -12.44 -12.15
C GLU A 132 0.22 -13.85 -12.61
N ALA A 133 1.36 -13.94 -13.26
CA ALA A 133 1.85 -15.20 -13.78
C ALA A 133 3.38 -15.23 -13.92
N LEU A 134 3.92 -16.45 -14.04
CA LEU A 134 5.25 -16.74 -14.50
C LEU A 134 5.18 -17.06 -16.00
N VAL A 135 5.83 -16.25 -16.83
CA VAL A 135 5.82 -16.39 -18.29
C VAL A 135 7.20 -16.75 -18.82
N VAL A 136 7.20 -17.42 -19.98
CA VAL A 136 8.39 -17.76 -20.76
C VAL A 136 8.20 -17.33 -22.21
N PRO A 137 9.30 -17.12 -22.98
CA PRO A 137 9.22 -16.87 -24.41
C PRO A 137 8.40 -17.94 -25.14
N ARG A 138 7.74 -17.57 -26.24
CA ARG A 138 6.90 -18.47 -27.04
C ARG A 138 7.59 -19.80 -27.36
N GLU A 139 8.84 -19.75 -27.83
CA GLU A 139 9.62 -20.90 -28.27
C GLU A 139 10.46 -21.53 -27.14
N SER A 140 10.24 -21.13 -25.89
CA SER A 140 10.98 -21.66 -24.74
C SER A 140 10.79 -23.17 -24.59
N ALA A 141 11.86 -23.88 -24.33
CA ALA A 141 11.84 -25.31 -24.01
C ALA A 141 11.24 -25.62 -22.63
N LEU A 142 11.13 -24.61 -21.75
CA LEU A 142 10.55 -24.76 -20.41
C LEU A 142 9.06 -25.06 -20.52
N LYS A 143 8.60 -26.14 -19.88
CA LYS A 143 7.20 -26.60 -19.95
C LYS A 143 6.48 -26.52 -18.59
N SER A 144 7.25 -26.47 -17.52
CA SER A 144 6.74 -26.45 -16.13
C SER A 144 7.61 -25.57 -15.23
N VAL A 145 7.10 -25.27 -14.04
CA VAL A 145 7.88 -24.57 -13.00
C VAL A 145 9.11 -25.37 -12.56
N ALA A 146 9.04 -26.72 -12.61
CA ALA A 146 10.18 -27.55 -12.24
C ALA A 146 11.40 -27.34 -13.16
N ASP A 147 11.18 -26.91 -14.41
CA ASP A 147 12.25 -26.66 -15.38
C ASP A 147 13.05 -25.36 -15.08
N LEU A 148 12.63 -24.59 -14.07
CA LEU A 148 13.31 -23.34 -13.66
C LEU A 148 14.62 -23.57 -12.92
N LYS A 149 14.96 -24.80 -12.53
CA LYS A 149 16.21 -25.06 -11.82
C LYS A 149 17.41 -24.57 -12.63
N GLY A 150 18.24 -23.72 -12.02
CA GLY A 150 19.40 -23.09 -12.66
C GLY A 150 19.06 -21.96 -13.63
N LYS A 151 17.80 -21.54 -13.77
CA LYS A 151 17.37 -20.51 -14.72
C LYS A 151 17.38 -19.11 -14.10
N ARG A 152 17.53 -18.11 -14.98
CA ARG A 152 17.41 -16.69 -14.62
C ARG A 152 15.95 -16.28 -14.73
N VAL A 153 15.38 -15.84 -13.61
CA VAL A 153 13.98 -15.42 -13.54
C VAL A 153 13.90 -13.93 -13.20
N ALA A 154 13.38 -13.12 -14.12
CA ALA A 154 13.14 -11.70 -13.86
C ALA A 154 11.91 -11.52 -12.97
N LEU A 155 11.99 -10.58 -12.05
CA LEU A 155 10.88 -10.15 -11.18
C LEU A 155 11.17 -8.79 -10.55
N ASN A 156 10.14 -8.11 -10.08
CA ASN A 156 10.34 -6.93 -9.24
C ASN A 156 10.45 -7.33 -7.77
N LYS A 157 11.56 -6.99 -7.13
CA LYS A 157 11.84 -7.37 -5.72
C LYS A 157 10.80 -6.72 -4.79
N GLY A 158 10.22 -7.52 -3.91
CA GLY A 158 9.24 -7.03 -2.92
C GLY A 158 7.85 -6.74 -3.50
N SER A 159 7.56 -7.20 -4.72
CA SER A 159 6.22 -7.15 -5.33
C SER A 159 5.46 -8.47 -5.15
N ASN A 160 4.18 -8.50 -5.54
CA ASN A 160 3.32 -9.70 -5.49
C ASN A 160 3.96 -10.89 -6.17
N VAL A 161 4.48 -10.70 -7.39
CA VAL A 161 5.11 -11.79 -8.15
C VAL A 161 6.39 -12.32 -7.50
N HIS A 162 6.95 -11.62 -6.53
CA HIS A 162 8.01 -12.18 -5.71
C HIS A 162 7.44 -13.27 -4.78
N TYR A 163 6.26 -13.02 -4.18
CA TYR A 163 5.55 -14.01 -3.38
C TYR A 163 5.03 -15.16 -4.25
N LEU A 164 4.38 -14.85 -5.38
CA LEU A 164 3.95 -15.87 -6.35
C LEU A 164 5.10 -16.81 -6.73
N LEU A 165 6.26 -16.25 -7.12
CA LEU A 165 7.41 -17.06 -7.53
C LEU A 165 7.87 -17.98 -6.41
N VAL A 166 8.00 -17.49 -5.18
CA VAL A 166 8.34 -18.30 -4.00
C VAL A 166 7.37 -19.46 -3.84
N LYS A 167 6.06 -19.17 -3.87
CA LYS A 167 5.03 -20.20 -3.65
C LYS A 167 4.95 -21.20 -4.82
N LEU A 168 5.19 -20.77 -6.06
CA LEU A 168 5.29 -21.67 -7.21
C LEU A 168 6.48 -22.62 -7.10
N LEU A 169 7.63 -22.11 -6.68
CA LEU A 169 8.84 -22.94 -6.45
C LEU A 169 8.59 -23.97 -5.35
N GLU A 170 8.07 -23.56 -4.19
CA GLU A 170 7.73 -24.45 -3.08
C GLU A 170 6.76 -25.55 -3.52
N LYS A 171 5.68 -25.21 -4.24
CA LYS A 171 4.70 -26.18 -4.76
C LYS A 171 5.31 -27.21 -5.71
N ASN A 172 6.42 -26.86 -6.37
CA ASN A 172 7.15 -27.75 -7.29
C ASN A 172 8.42 -28.34 -6.69
N ASN A 173 8.55 -28.35 -5.34
CA ASN A 173 9.70 -28.88 -4.60
C ASN A 173 11.04 -28.23 -4.98
N LEU A 174 11.03 -26.97 -5.41
CA LEU A 174 12.20 -26.16 -5.65
C LEU A 174 12.40 -25.17 -4.50
N LYS A 175 13.66 -24.89 -4.20
CA LYS A 175 14.07 -23.83 -3.29
C LYS A 175 14.25 -22.52 -4.07
N TYR A 176 14.08 -21.38 -3.40
CA TYR A 176 14.38 -20.08 -4.00
C TYR A 176 15.85 -19.97 -4.49
N SER A 177 16.77 -20.68 -3.82
CA SER A 177 18.18 -20.79 -4.21
C SER A 177 18.45 -21.67 -5.44
N ASP A 178 17.45 -22.42 -5.93
CA ASP A 178 17.58 -23.23 -7.14
C ASP A 178 17.47 -22.42 -8.43
N ILE A 179 17.08 -21.15 -8.34
CA ILE A 179 17.02 -20.22 -9.47
C ILE A 179 17.99 -19.04 -9.27
N THR A 180 18.21 -18.28 -10.34
CA THR A 180 18.91 -16.99 -10.28
C THR A 180 17.89 -15.86 -10.45
N PRO A 181 17.43 -15.23 -9.35
CA PRO A 181 16.49 -14.11 -9.45
C PRO A 181 17.20 -12.88 -10.02
N VAL A 182 16.56 -12.22 -11.01
CA VAL A 182 17.03 -10.98 -11.62
C VAL A 182 16.04 -9.87 -11.28
N PHE A 183 16.45 -8.98 -10.40
CA PHE A 183 15.57 -7.92 -9.89
C PHE A 183 15.55 -6.72 -10.81
N LEU A 184 14.43 -6.51 -11.49
CA LEU A 184 14.20 -5.44 -12.46
C LEU A 184 12.84 -4.80 -12.26
N ALA A 185 12.72 -3.52 -12.60
CA ALA A 185 11.42 -2.87 -12.77
C ALA A 185 10.67 -3.47 -13.98
N PRO A 186 9.34 -3.39 -14.05
CA PRO A 186 8.57 -4.06 -15.12
C PRO A 186 9.04 -3.73 -16.55
N ALA A 187 9.36 -2.47 -16.84
CA ALA A 187 9.83 -2.06 -18.18
C ALA A 187 11.20 -2.67 -18.53
N ASP A 188 12.14 -2.66 -17.58
CA ASP A 188 13.48 -3.23 -17.77
C ASP A 188 13.41 -4.76 -17.84
N ALA A 189 12.56 -5.39 -17.01
CA ALA A 189 12.32 -6.83 -17.05
C ALA A 189 11.74 -7.26 -18.39
N ARG A 190 10.82 -6.47 -18.96
CA ARG A 190 10.32 -6.71 -20.31
C ARG A 190 11.42 -6.69 -21.35
N ALA A 191 12.25 -5.64 -21.35
CA ALA A 191 13.37 -5.53 -22.29
C ALA A 191 14.36 -6.68 -22.15
N ALA A 192 14.67 -7.11 -20.91
CA ALA A 192 15.54 -8.25 -20.65
C ALA A 192 14.93 -9.57 -21.14
N PHE A 193 13.62 -9.76 -20.95
CA PHE A 193 12.88 -10.93 -21.39
C PHE A 193 12.85 -11.03 -22.93
N GLU A 194 12.52 -9.97 -23.62
CA GLU A 194 12.48 -9.94 -25.11
C GLU A 194 13.86 -10.17 -25.74
N LYS A 195 14.93 -9.71 -25.09
CA LYS A 195 16.32 -9.94 -25.53
C LYS A 195 16.90 -11.31 -25.16
N GLY A 196 16.15 -12.16 -24.44
CA GLY A 196 16.63 -13.45 -23.94
C GLY A 196 17.70 -13.32 -22.85
N ALA A 197 17.82 -12.16 -22.19
CA ALA A 197 18.72 -11.98 -21.06
C ALA A 197 18.25 -12.69 -19.80
N VAL A 198 16.98 -13.09 -19.74
CA VAL A 198 16.36 -13.93 -18.70
C VAL A 198 15.57 -15.05 -19.35
N ASP A 199 15.40 -16.17 -18.63
CA ASP A 199 14.76 -17.37 -19.14
C ASP A 199 13.24 -17.39 -18.89
N ALA A 200 12.81 -16.69 -17.82
CA ALA A 200 11.42 -16.52 -17.42
C ALA A 200 11.22 -15.15 -16.77
N TRP A 201 9.96 -14.73 -16.69
CA TRP A 201 9.56 -13.46 -16.07
C TRP A 201 8.30 -13.64 -15.23
N ALA A 202 8.36 -13.31 -13.95
CA ALA A 202 7.20 -13.22 -13.08
C ALA A 202 6.64 -11.79 -13.13
N ILE A 203 5.39 -11.65 -13.57
CA ILE A 203 4.78 -10.34 -13.85
C ILE A 203 3.26 -10.35 -13.64
N TRP A 204 2.68 -9.17 -13.43
CA TRP A 204 1.26 -8.92 -13.24
C TRP A 204 0.66 -8.08 -14.38
N ASP A 205 -0.67 -8.03 -14.46
CA ASP A 205 -1.39 -7.21 -15.41
C ASP A 205 -1.28 -5.69 -15.12
N PRO A 206 -1.26 -4.84 -16.15
CA PRO A 206 -1.48 -5.15 -17.57
C PRO A 206 -0.23 -5.61 -18.34
N PHE A 207 0.93 -5.67 -17.71
CA PHE A 207 2.19 -6.11 -18.36
C PHE A 207 2.12 -7.57 -18.81
N LEU A 208 1.42 -8.43 -18.02
CA LEU A 208 1.19 -9.83 -18.38
C LEU A 208 0.42 -9.94 -19.70
N ALA A 209 -0.75 -9.29 -19.79
CA ALA A 209 -1.53 -9.29 -21.02
C ALA A 209 -0.77 -8.67 -22.20
N ALA A 210 0.04 -7.64 -21.93
CA ALA A 210 0.86 -6.99 -22.96
C ALA A 210 1.92 -7.94 -23.52
N VAL A 211 2.68 -8.63 -22.68
CA VAL A 211 3.74 -9.53 -23.17
C VAL A 211 3.15 -10.75 -23.89
N GLU A 212 2.03 -11.31 -23.41
CA GLU A 212 1.34 -12.40 -24.10
C GLU A 212 0.87 -12.00 -25.50
N LYS A 213 0.16 -10.87 -25.61
CA LYS A 213 -0.40 -10.42 -26.89
C LYS A 213 0.64 -9.94 -27.88
N GLN A 214 1.67 -9.27 -27.41
CA GLN A 214 2.65 -8.62 -28.28
C GLN A 214 3.83 -9.51 -28.66
N THR A 215 4.17 -10.51 -27.83
CA THR A 215 5.32 -11.42 -28.09
C THR A 215 4.92 -12.88 -28.23
N GLY A 216 3.69 -13.23 -27.89
CA GLY A 216 3.24 -14.63 -27.82
C GLY A 216 3.84 -15.39 -26.63
N ALA A 217 4.30 -14.69 -25.59
CA ALA A 217 4.77 -15.33 -24.37
C ALA A 217 3.73 -16.30 -23.80
N ARG A 218 4.20 -17.39 -23.20
CA ARG A 218 3.35 -18.44 -22.62
C ARG A 218 3.43 -18.40 -21.10
N GLN A 219 2.32 -18.58 -20.43
CA GLN A 219 2.32 -18.82 -18.98
C GLN A 219 2.82 -20.26 -18.71
N LEU A 220 3.72 -20.38 -17.73
CA LEU A 220 4.06 -21.66 -17.09
C LEU A 220 3.08 -21.95 -15.95
N ALA A 221 2.73 -20.91 -15.19
CA ALA A 221 1.77 -20.97 -14.08
C ALA A 221 1.28 -19.55 -13.74
N ASP A 222 0.08 -19.49 -13.17
CA ASP A 222 -0.50 -18.29 -12.54
C ASP A 222 -0.67 -18.50 -11.03
N GLY A 223 -1.36 -17.57 -10.36
CA GLY A 223 -1.62 -17.64 -8.92
C GLY A 223 -2.69 -18.65 -8.50
N THR A 224 -3.42 -19.28 -9.45
CA THR A 224 -4.57 -20.14 -9.14
C THR A 224 -4.19 -21.33 -8.25
N GLY A 225 -4.81 -21.42 -7.07
CA GLY A 225 -4.53 -22.47 -6.08
C GLY A 225 -3.13 -22.40 -5.48
N VAL A 226 -2.47 -21.26 -5.57
CA VAL A 226 -1.13 -20.98 -5.03
C VAL A 226 -1.14 -19.74 -4.13
N VAL A 227 -1.64 -18.63 -4.64
CA VAL A 227 -1.74 -17.34 -3.93
C VAL A 227 -3.11 -16.70 -4.19
N ASN A 228 -3.51 -15.76 -3.36
CA ASN A 228 -4.76 -15.02 -3.55
C ASN A 228 -4.58 -13.77 -4.42
N ASP A 229 -3.39 -13.20 -4.46
CA ASP A 229 -3.09 -11.91 -5.11
C ASP A 229 -4.08 -10.83 -4.67
N PHE A 230 -4.13 -10.54 -3.37
CA PHE A 230 -4.89 -9.42 -2.84
C PHE A 230 -4.19 -8.10 -3.17
N ASN A 231 -4.98 -7.11 -3.52
CA ASN A 231 -4.52 -5.74 -3.66
C ASN A 231 -5.15 -4.87 -2.58
N TYR A 232 -4.37 -3.96 -1.99
CA TYR A 232 -4.76 -3.18 -0.83
C TYR A 232 -4.79 -1.69 -1.13
N TYR A 233 -5.75 -1.02 -0.50
CA TYR A 233 -5.78 0.42 -0.35
C TYR A 233 -5.11 0.77 0.97
N LEU A 234 -4.07 1.57 0.91
CA LEU A 234 -3.30 2.02 2.07
C LEU A 234 -3.42 3.53 2.20
N ALA A 235 -3.41 4.00 3.44
CA ALA A 235 -3.34 5.43 3.71
C ALA A 235 -2.27 5.73 4.76
N GLN A 236 -1.69 6.92 4.72
CA GLN A 236 -0.91 7.42 5.84
C GLN A 236 -1.80 7.44 7.09
N THR A 237 -1.29 6.97 8.21
CA THR A 237 -2.05 6.82 9.45
C THR A 237 -2.69 8.14 9.87
N ASP A 238 -1.90 9.22 9.89
CA ASP A 238 -2.37 10.53 10.35
C ASP A 238 -3.41 11.12 9.36
N TYR A 239 -3.21 10.92 8.04
CA TYR A 239 -4.18 11.34 7.03
C TYR A 239 -5.52 10.61 7.17
N ALA A 240 -5.50 9.29 7.34
CA ALA A 240 -6.71 8.48 7.48
C ALA A 240 -7.51 8.86 8.73
N GLN A 241 -6.83 9.18 9.83
CA GLN A 241 -7.44 9.62 11.08
C GLN A 241 -8.07 11.01 10.96
N ALA A 242 -7.38 11.95 10.31
CA ALA A 242 -7.85 13.32 10.15
C ALA A 242 -8.96 13.47 9.09
N ASN A 243 -8.97 12.60 8.06
CA ASN A 243 -9.82 12.74 6.87
C ASN A 243 -10.69 11.50 6.57
N PRO A 244 -11.39 10.90 7.55
CA PRO A 244 -12.18 9.69 7.33
C PRO A 244 -13.32 9.89 6.32
N HIS A 245 -13.84 11.11 6.20
CA HIS A 245 -14.85 11.47 5.22
C HIS A 245 -14.31 11.44 3.78
N VAL A 246 -13.06 11.88 3.55
CA VAL A 246 -12.41 11.82 2.24
C VAL A 246 -12.17 10.36 1.81
N ILE A 247 -11.73 9.51 2.76
CA ILE A 247 -11.55 8.07 2.50
C ILE A 247 -12.88 7.40 2.13
N ARG A 248 -13.99 7.75 2.79
CA ARG A 248 -15.32 7.24 2.43
C ARG A 248 -15.74 7.63 1.02
N GLU A 249 -15.53 8.89 0.63
CA GLU A 249 -15.85 9.37 -0.71
C GLU A 249 -14.96 8.73 -1.79
N LEU A 250 -13.67 8.56 -1.50
CA LEU A 250 -12.75 7.81 -2.36
C LEU A 250 -13.28 6.39 -2.60
N PHE A 251 -13.68 5.67 -1.55
CA PHE A 251 -14.17 4.30 -1.69
C PHE A 251 -15.53 4.22 -2.39
N ALA A 252 -16.43 5.16 -2.11
CA ALA A 252 -17.71 5.25 -2.84
C ALA A 252 -17.46 5.44 -4.35
N ASN A 253 -16.55 6.34 -4.72
CA ASN A 253 -16.17 6.57 -6.11
C ASN A 253 -15.47 5.36 -6.74
N THR A 254 -14.60 4.69 -5.98
CA THR A 254 -13.92 3.47 -6.43
C THR A 254 -14.91 2.32 -6.67
N GLN A 255 -15.94 2.21 -5.83
CA GLN A 255 -17.01 1.23 -6.01
C GLN A 255 -17.89 1.55 -7.22
N ASP A 256 -18.14 2.84 -7.52
CA ASP A 256 -18.81 3.26 -8.76
C ASP A 256 -17.98 2.88 -9.99
N ALA A 257 -16.67 3.12 -9.95
CA ALA A 257 -15.75 2.71 -11.01
C ALA A 257 -15.73 1.18 -11.20
N ALA A 258 -15.75 0.41 -10.11
CA ALA A 258 -15.84 -1.06 -10.18
C ALA A 258 -17.13 -1.52 -10.87
N ARG A 259 -18.28 -0.93 -10.52
CA ARG A 259 -19.56 -1.22 -11.21
C ARG A 259 -19.51 -0.86 -12.70
N PHE A 260 -18.89 0.26 -13.04
CA PHE A 260 -18.73 0.67 -14.42
C PHE A 260 -17.91 -0.36 -15.23
N VAL A 261 -16.77 -0.82 -14.69
CA VAL A 261 -15.93 -1.85 -15.33
C VAL A 261 -16.69 -3.16 -15.49
N GLN A 262 -17.40 -3.60 -14.45
CA GLN A 262 -18.16 -4.85 -14.45
C GLN A 262 -19.32 -4.83 -15.47
N ALA A 263 -19.94 -3.66 -15.68
CA ALA A 263 -21.05 -3.50 -16.62
C ALA A 263 -20.60 -3.52 -18.08
N ASP A 264 -19.42 -2.95 -18.40
CA ASP A 264 -18.94 -2.81 -19.78
C ASP A 264 -17.39 -2.76 -19.82
N VAL A 265 -16.77 -3.94 -19.82
CA VAL A 265 -15.30 -4.07 -19.87
C VAL A 265 -14.70 -3.43 -21.13
N PRO A 266 -15.24 -3.61 -22.35
CA PRO A 266 -14.70 -2.96 -23.54
C PRO A 266 -14.69 -1.44 -23.44
N ARG A 267 -15.76 -0.83 -22.94
CA ARG A 267 -15.86 0.61 -22.73
C ARG A 267 -14.87 1.11 -21.68
N ALA A 268 -14.73 0.38 -20.57
CA ALA A 268 -13.73 0.69 -19.54
C ALA A 268 -12.32 0.61 -20.11
N ALA A 269 -12.00 -0.44 -20.88
CA ALA A 269 -10.71 -0.62 -21.52
C ALA A 269 -10.39 0.55 -22.49
N ALA A 270 -11.35 1.01 -23.28
CA ALA A 270 -11.16 2.14 -24.19
C ALA A 270 -10.82 3.46 -23.45
N LEU A 271 -11.34 3.65 -22.24
CA LEU A 271 -11.03 4.83 -21.42
C LEU A 271 -9.67 4.72 -20.70
N ILE A 272 -9.30 3.50 -20.28
CA ILE A 272 -8.08 3.25 -19.49
C ILE A 272 -6.83 3.17 -20.40
N ALA A 273 -6.94 2.54 -21.56
CA ALA A 273 -5.83 2.21 -22.45
C ALA A 273 -4.94 3.42 -22.82
N PRO A 274 -5.48 4.60 -23.18
CA PRO A 274 -4.64 5.76 -23.49
C PRO A 274 -3.77 6.21 -22.31
N LEU A 275 -4.28 6.12 -21.07
CA LEU A 275 -3.55 6.51 -19.86
C LEU A 275 -2.48 5.49 -19.47
N GLN A 276 -2.67 4.22 -19.82
CA GLN A 276 -1.66 3.18 -19.61
C GLN A 276 -0.63 3.12 -20.74
N GLY A 277 -0.91 3.78 -21.88
CA GLY A 277 -0.09 3.69 -23.09
C GLY A 277 -0.09 2.28 -23.70
N LEU A 278 -1.26 1.60 -23.66
CA LEU A 278 -1.47 0.23 -24.12
C LEU A 278 -2.62 0.14 -25.11
N ASP A 279 -2.63 -0.93 -25.93
CA ASP A 279 -3.74 -1.22 -26.81
C ASP A 279 -5.00 -1.61 -26.00
N VAL A 280 -6.19 -1.20 -26.50
CA VAL A 280 -7.46 -1.50 -25.85
C VAL A 280 -7.64 -3.00 -25.62
N ALA A 281 -7.25 -3.84 -26.60
CA ALA A 281 -7.35 -5.29 -26.48
C ALA A 281 -6.44 -5.90 -25.39
N VAL A 282 -5.32 -5.25 -25.07
CA VAL A 282 -4.44 -5.63 -23.96
C VAL A 282 -5.12 -5.29 -22.63
N VAL A 283 -5.64 -4.07 -22.52
CA VAL A 283 -6.32 -3.63 -21.29
C VAL A 283 -7.59 -4.43 -21.04
N GLU A 284 -8.36 -4.72 -22.07
CA GLU A 284 -9.55 -5.59 -21.96
C GLU A 284 -9.20 -6.99 -21.44
N ALA A 285 -8.12 -7.61 -21.95
CA ALA A 285 -7.63 -8.89 -21.46
C ALA A 285 -7.21 -8.84 -19.99
N SER A 286 -6.52 -7.78 -19.60
CA SER A 286 -6.13 -7.52 -18.21
C SER A 286 -7.35 -7.37 -17.30
N LEU A 287 -8.30 -6.51 -17.66
CA LEU A 287 -9.49 -6.27 -16.83
C LEU A 287 -10.32 -7.54 -16.56
N LYS A 288 -10.33 -8.48 -17.49
CA LYS A 288 -11.07 -9.77 -17.35
C LYS A 288 -10.46 -10.71 -16.30
N ARG A 289 -9.22 -10.48 -15.85
CA ARG A 289 -8.54 -11.30 -14.84
C ARG A 289 -8.78 -10.82 -13.42
N TYR A 290 -9.22 -9.56 -13.25
CA TYR A 290 -9.54 -8.98 -11.96
C TYR A 290 -11.00 -9.17 -11.56
N ARG A 291 -11.22 -9.19 -10.25
CA ARG A 291 -12.52 -8.98 -9.62
C ARG A 291 -12.46 -7.62 -8.93
N PHE A 292 -13.20 -6.67 -9.46
CA PHE A 292 -13.15 -5.29 -8.98
C PHE A 292 -14.13 -5.04 -7.84
N GLY A 293 -13.70 -4.21 -6.89
CA GLY A 293 -14.51 -3.72 -5.79
C GLY A 293 -13.65 -3.36 -4.58
N VAL A 294 -14.08 -2.40 -3.80
CA VAL A 294 -13.45 -2.12 -2.51
C VAL A 294 -14.26 -2.81 -1.43
N VAL A 295 -13.61 -3.73 -0.73
CA VAL A 295 -14.22 -4.45 0.40
C VAL A 295 -13.48 -4.11 1.69
N PRO A 296 -14.19 -4.10 2.85
CA PRO A 296 -13.55 -3.95 4.14
C PRO A 296 -12.59 -5.12 4.40
N LEU A 297 -11.45 -4.81 5.02
CA LEU A 297 -10.56 -5.86 5.52
C LEU A 297 -11.28 -6.74 6.53
N THR A 298 -11.10 -8.06 6.36
CA THR A 298 -11.61 -9.05 7.30
C THR A 298 -10.45 -9.73 8.05
N PRO A 299 -10.71 -10.35 9.21
CA PRO A 299 -9.69 -11.16 9.89
C PRO A 299 -9.10 -12.28 9.02
N ALA A 300 -9.89 -12.82 8.07
CA ALA A 300 -9.40 -13.83 7.14
C ALA A 300 -8.39 -13.25 6.15
N VAL A 301 -8.67 -12.08 5.56
CA VAL A 301 -7.72 -11.38 4.66
C VAL A 301 -6.47 -10.98 5.41
N ALA A 302 -6.59 -10.49 6.66
CA ALA A 302 -5.45 -10.16 7.49
C ALA A 302 -4.57 -11.37 7.81
N ALA A 303 -5.18 -12.54 8.04
CA ALA A 303 -4.45 -13.79 8.27
C ALA A 303 -3.70 -14.26 7.00
N GLU A 304 -4.29 -14.11 5.82
CA GLU A 304 -3.57 -14.38 4.56
C GLU A 304 -2.39 -13.43 4.38
N GLN A 305 -2.57 -12.14 4.65
CA GLN A 305 -1.50 -11.15 4.60
C GLN A 305 -0.37 -11.46 5.60
N GLN A 306 -0.71 -11.99 6.78
CA GLN A 306 0.30 -12.44 7.75
C GLN A 306 1.14 -13.61 7.21
N LYS A 307 0.54 -14.57 6.49
CA LYS A 307 1.29 -15.68 5.87
C LYS A 307 2.31 -15.18 4.84
N VAL A 308 1.96 -14.13 4.09
CA VAL A 308 2.91 -13.50 3.15
C VAL A 308 4.10 -12.91 3.92
N ALA A 309 3.83 -12.22 5.04
CA ALA A 309 4.87 -11.65 5.89
C ALA A 309 5.78 -12.72 6.51
N ASP A 310 5.20 -13.80 7.03
CA ASP A 310 5.92 -14.91 7.63
C ASP A 310 6.81 -15.60 6.59
N THR A 311 6.30 -15.84 5.37
CA THR A 311 7.08 -16.40 4.26
C THR A 311 8.32 -15.56 3.94
N PHE A 312 8.18 -14.24 3.83
CA PHE A 312 9.31 -13.37 3.55
C PHE A 312 10.32 -13.28 4.70
N TYR A 313 9.85 -13.40 5.95
CA TYR A 313 10.72 -13.47 7.10
C TYR A 313 11.53 -14.78 7.13
N ASP A 314 10.89 -15.92 6.92
CA ASP A 314 11.52 -17.24 6.88
C ASP A 314 12.61 -17.34 5.80
N LEU A 315 12.37 -16.71 4.66
CA LEU A 315 13.33 -16.58 3.56
C LEU A 315 14.39 -15.50 3.79
N LYS A 316 14.38 -14.80 4.94
CA LYS A 316 15.30 -13.71 5.28
C LYS A 316 15.27 -12.56 4.26
N LEU A 317 14.13 -12.35 3.61
CA LEU A 317 13.90 -11.26 2.67
C LEU A 317 13.47 -9.97 3.37
N ILE A 318 12.93 -10.07 4.59
CA ILE A 318 12.73 -8.96 5.52
C ILE A 318 13.58 -9.17 6.79
N PRO A 319 14.10 -8.09 7.43
CA PRO A 319 15.10 -8.22 8.50
C PRO A 319 14.52 -8.64 9.85
N LYS A 320 13.22 -8.50 10.06
CA LYS A 320 12.52 -8.79 11.32
C LYS A 320 11.09 -9.28 11.05
N PRO A 321 10.51 -10.09 11.95
CA PRO A 321 9.10 -10.44 11.86
C PRO A 321 8.24 -9.20 12.06
N ILE A 322 7.09 -9.14 11.39
CA ILE A 322 6.11 -8.09 11.54
C ILE A 322 4.73 -8.68 11.86
N ARG A 323 3.90 -7.89 12.51
CA ARG A 323 2.50 -8.22 12.76
C ARG A 323 1.64 -7.34 11.88
N ILE A 324 0.88 -7.93 10.98
CA ILE A 324 -0.04 -7.19 10.11
C ILE A 324 -1.08 -6.42 10.95
N ALA A 325 -1.47 -6.99 12.10
CA ALA A 325 -2.40 -6.33 13.03
C ALA A 325 -1.97 -4.93 13.46
N ASP A 326 -0.67 -4.62 13.48
CA ASP A 326 -0.14 -3.31 13.88
C ASP A 326 -0.44 -2.19 12.85
N ALA A 327 -0.78 -2.57 11.62
CA ALA A 327 -1.16 -1.65 10.54
C ALA A 327 -2.65 -1.75 10.14
N LEU A 328 -3.47 -2.48 10.92
CA LEU A 328 -4.91 -2.60 10.68
C LEU A 328 -5.72 -1.51 11.42
N PRO A 329 -6.92 -1.16 10.93
CA PRO A 329 -7.88 -0.40 11.73
C PRO A 329 -8.17 -1.12 13.06
N ALA A 330 -8.34 -0.35 14.15
CA ALA A 330 -8.47 -0.89 15.51
C ALA A 330 -9.56 -1.98 15.64
N THR A 331 -10.68 -1.82 14.96
CA THR A 331 -11.78 -2.80 14.95
C THR A 331 -11.38 -4.14 14.34
N VAL A 332 -10.60 -4.12 13.27
CA VAL A 332 -10.10 -5.34 12.60
C VAL A 332 -8.97 -5.97 13.41
N ALA A 333 -8.05 -5.15 13.94
CA ALA A 333 -6.95 -5.60 14.79
C ALA A 333 -7.48 -6.34 16.06
N ALA A 334 -8.51 -5.80 16.71
CA ALA A 334 -9.15 -6.44 17.87
C ALA A 334 -9.77 -7.80 17.50
N ALA A 335 -10.44 -7.90 16.35
CA ALA A 335 -11.02 -9.17 15.87
C ALA A 335 -9.97 -10.21 15.45
N VAL A 336 -8.78 -9.78 15.04
CA VAL A 336 -7.64 -10.68 14.77
C VAL A 336 -7.03 -11.19 16.06
N ALA A 337 -6.91 -10.33 17.07
CA ALA A 337 -6.32 -10.70 18.38
C ALA A 337 -7.21 -11.63 19.23
N ALA A 338 -8.53 -11.68 18.95
CA ALA A 338 -9.50 -12.53 19.67
C ALA A 338 -9.54 -13.99 19.18
N LYS A 339 -8.80 -14.33 18.12
CA LYS A 339 -8.67 -15.69 17.57
C LYS A 339 -7.37 -16.35 18.00
#